data_5c5b4eb03c022e642a9f19ebc4fbebc8
#
_entry.id   5c5b4eb03c022e642a9f19ebc4fbebc8
#
_cell.length_a   1.000
_cell.length_b   1.000
_cell.length_c   1.000
_cell.angle_alpha   90.00
_cell.angle_beta   90.00
_cell.angle_gamma   90.00
#
_symmetry.space_group_name_H-M   'P 1'
#
loop_
_entity.id
_entity.type
_entity.pdbx_description
1 polymer ?
#
loop_
_entity_poly.entity_id
_entity_poly.type
_entity_poly.pdbx_seq_one_letter_code
_entity_poly.pdbx_strand_id
1 'polypeptide(L)'
;TVLTGTCTVCNHVDTQTKDDKLDGTAYYAALDAAKAVDGTKYTAESYAKVTAALETYAQAKVEAYTDQAQVTAAATALENAVKGLEALPTSDVYTYTFVGGKTQTVTADKGAAPIAPANTAATTVDNNDGTHTVTSYTWEKTGEFTFAEKANADTKDCTYGEYTTVTASTIAKAGTEKATCSVCGHEDVRDLAKLDGTAYYAALAKAEAVKADDYTAESYAKVTAALEANAKATVEAYTDQAQVTAAATALEDAVNGLVKVYTITFTNAAGTVVDTQKLAAGATPV
;
A
#
# COMPACT_ATOMS: atom_id res chain seq x y z
N THR A 1 -23.81 47.10 1.94
CA THR A 1 -24.71 47.47 3.05
C THR A 1 -25.70 48.50 2.56
N VAL A 2 -26.97 48.32 2.90
CA VAL A 2 -28.03 49.29 2.62
C VAL A 2 -28.15 50.24 3.84
N LEU A 3 -27.90 51.52 3.62
CA LEU A 3 -28.06 52.56 4.60
C LEU A 3 -29.38 53.24 4.39
N THR A 4 -30.24 53.31 5.41
CA THR A 4 -31.52 54.03 5.37
C THR A 4 -31.44 55.21 6.28
N GLY A 5 -31.62 56.40 5.75
CA GLY A 5 -31.79 57.64 6.49
C GLY A 5 -33.26 58.12 6.43
N THR A 6 -33.86 58.42 7.58
CA THR A 6 -35.21 58.97 7.66
C THR A 6 -35.15 60.45 7.97
N CYS A 7 -35.72 61.28 7.12
CA CYS A 7 -35.81 62.70 7.40
C CYS A 7 -36.73 62.97 8.62
N THR A 8 -36.21 63.60 9.67
CA THR A 8 -36.95 63.85 10.91
C THR A 8 -38.03 64.92 10.78
N VAL A 9 -38.08 65.62 9.63
CA VAL A 9 -39.07 66.68 9.39
C VAL A 9 -40.23 66.21 8.49
N CYS A 10 -39.93 65.39 7.46
CA CYS A 10 -40.92 64.96 6.49
C CYS A 10 -41.14 63.45 6.44
N ASN A 11 -40.44 62.65 7.29
CA ASN A 11 -40.47 61.16 7.33
C ASN A 11 -40.10 60.48 6.00
N HIS A 12 -39.50 61.22 5.04
CA HIS A 12 -38.99 60.61 3.84
C HIS A 12 -37.83 59.67 4.18
N VAL A 13 -37.89 58.43 3.65
CA VAL A 13 -36.82 57.44 3.80
C VAL A 13 -35.97 57.44 2.53
N ASP A 14 -34.71 57.85 2.67
CA ASP A 14 -33.75 57.70 1.59
C ASP A 14 -32.91 56.42 1.83
N THR A 15 -32.74 55.65 0.79
CA THR A 15 -32.00 54.39 0.85
C THR A 15 -30.84 54.46 -0.10
N GLN A 16 -29.64 54.50 0.48
CA GLN A 16 -28.41 54.44 -0.30
C GLN A 16 -27.79 53.03 -0.19
N THR A 17 -27.43 52.46 -1.32
CA THR A 17 -26.62 51.21 -1.34
C THR A 17 -25.18 51.60 -1.29
N LYS A 18 -24.51 51.35 -0.18
CA LYS A 18 -23.07 51.45 -0.09
C LYS A 18 -22.46 50.16 -0.67
N ASP A 19 -21.63 50.30 -1.66
CA ASP A 19 -20.83 49.20 -2.13
C ASP A 19 -19.75 48.91 -1.06
N ASP A 20 -19.96 47.84 -0.31
CA ASP A 20 -19.02 47.41 0.74
C ASP A 20 -17.92 46.52 0.19
N LYS A 21 -17.77 46.49 -1.14
CA LYS A 21 -16.66 45.74 -1.73
C LYS A 21 -15.35 46.37 -1.30
N LEU A 22 -14.46 45.53 -0.73
CA LEU A 22 -13.14 45.99 -0.31
C LEU A 22 -12.33 46.45 -1.52
N ASP A 23 -11.61 47.54 -1.37
CA ASP A 23 -10.71 48.04 -2.42
C ASP A 23 -9.40 47.24 -2.41
N GLY A 24 -9.25 46.37 -3.40
CA GLY A 24 -8.06 45.55 -3.60
C GLY A 24 -7.02 46.16 -4.54
N THR A 25 -7.25 47.37 -5.08
CA THR A 25 -6.41 47.97 -6.12
C THR A 25 -4.92 47.99 -5.75
N ALA A 26 -4.61 48.52 -4.55
CA ALA A 26 -3.23 48.58 -4.05
C ALA A 26 -2.64 47.18 -3.83
N TYR A 27 -3.43 46.22 -3.34
CA TYR A 27 -2.98 44.86 -3.13
C TYR A 27 -2.63 44.16 -4.43
N TYR A 28 -3.48 44.22 -5.46
CA TYR A 28 -3.19 43.58 -6.75
C TYR A 28 -1.97 44.20 -7.43
N ALA A 29 -1.81 45.53 -7.35
CA ALA A 29 -0.62 46.20 -7.86
C ALA A 29 0.66 45.72 -7.14
N ALA A 30 0.63 45.61 -5.82
CA ALA A 30 1.76 45.12 -5.02
C ALA A 30 2.04 43.62 -5.27
N LEU A 31 1.01 42.80 -5.46
CA LEU A 31 1.11 41.39 -5.77
C LEU A 31 1.78 41.16 -7.15
N ASP A 32 1.33 41.92 -8.16
CA ASP A 32 1.92 41.83 -9.51
C ASP A 32 3.36 42.31 -9.52
N ALA A 33 3.66 43.40 -8.79
CA ALA A 33 5.04 43.87 -8.64
C ALA A 33 5.92 42.82 -7.96
N ALA A 34 5.44 42.16 -6.89
CA ALA A 34 6.18 41.13 -6.19
C ALA A 34 6.41 39.87 -7.05
N LYS A 35 5.40 39.45 -7.84
CA LYS A 35 5.50 38.33 -8.78
C LYS A 35 6.44 38.61 -9.94
N ALA A 36 6.58 39.85 -10.35
CA ALA A 36 7.45 40.26 -11.44
C ALA A 36 8.93 40.36 -11.05
N VAL A 37 9.27 40.21 -9.78
CA VAL A 37 10.66 40.28 -9.29
C VAL A 37 11.48 39.13 -9.85
N ASP A 38 12.54 39.47 -10.58
CA ASP A 38 13.55 38.50 -11.00
C ASP A 38 14.55 38.27 -9.85
N GLY A 39 14.36 37.17 -9.12
CA GLY A 39 15.17 36.83 -7.95
C GLY A 39 16.67 36.68 -8.23
N THR A 40 17.04 36.46 -9.48
CA THR A 40 18.47 36.33 -9.88
C THR A 40 19.26 37.63 -9.79
N LYS A 41 18.57 38.75 -9.60
CA LYS A 41 19.19 40.10 -9.51
C LYS A 41 19.40 40.57 -8.08
N TYR A 42 18.98 39.82 -7.09
CA TYR A 42 18.99 40.24 -5.71
C TYR A 42 19.63 39.20 -4.79
N THR A 43 20.03 39.62 -3.58
CA THR A 43 20.57 38.68 -2.60
C THR A 43 19.54 37.64 -2.20
N ALA A 44 19.97 36.41 -1.96
CA ALA A 44 19.07 35.32 -1.59
C ALA A 44 18.24 35.64 -0.33
N GLU A 45 18.84 36.35 0.63
CA GLU A 45 18.16 36.73 1.87
C GLU A 45 17.04 37.75 1.62
N SER A 46 17.31 38.78 0.81
CA SER A 46 16.30 39.80 0.49
C SER A 46 15.17 39.22 -0.37
N TYR A 47 15.49 38.37 -1.34
CA TYR A 47 14.49 37.71 -2.18
C TYR A 47 13.63 36.68 -1.41
N ALA A 48 14.19 35.99 -0.42
CA ALA A 48 13.42 35.10 0.46
C ALA A 48 12.28 35.83 1.19
N LYS A 49 12.46 37.10 1.53
CA LYS A 49 11.41 37.94 2.16
C LYS A 49 10.24 38.17 1.19
N VAL A 50 10.52 38.37 -0.10
CA VAL A 50 9.48 38.51 -1.15
C VAL A 50 8.71 37.20 -1.31
N THR A 51 9.41 36.06 -1.37
CA THR A 51 8.78 34.74 -1.49
C THR A 51 7.88 34.46 -0.28
N ALA A 52 8.36 34.73 0.95
CA ALA A 52 7.59 34.55 2.17
C ALA A 52 6.34 35.46 2.22
N ALA A 53 6.46 36.71 1.72
CA ALA A 53 5.32 37.61 1.62
C ALA A 53 4.28 37.12 0.60
N LEU A 54 4.73 36.63 -0.56
CA LEU A 54 3.84 36.04 -1.59
C LEU A 54 3.07 34.81 -1.06
N GLU A 55 3.71 33.97 -0.26
CA GLU A 55 3.06 32.81 0.39
C GLU A 55 2.06 33.23 1.48
N THR A 56 2.47 34.20 2.31
CA THR A 56 1.66 34.69 3.43
C THR A 56 0.40 35.39 2.93
N TYR A 57 0.55 36.24 1.92
CA TYR A 57 -0.50 37.07 1.33
C TYR A 57 -0.91 36.57 -0.07
N ALA A 58 -1.00 35.26 -0.22
CA ALA A 58 -1.47 34.66 -1.47
C ALA A 58 -2.88 35.14 -1.81
N GLN A 59 -3.15 35.33 -3.11
CA GLN A 59 -4.39 35.95 -3.62
C GLN A 59 -5.66 35.33 -3.00
N ALA A 60 -5.77 34.01 -2.98
CA ALA A 60 -6.95 33.32 -2.43
C ALA A 60 -7.18 33.60 -0.92
N LYS A 61 -6.11 33.88 -0.17
CA LYS A 61 -6.21 34.24 1.25
C LYS A 61 -6.72 35.66 1.43
N VAL A 62 -6.19 36.63 0.65
CA VAL A 62 -6.54 38.04 0.75
C VAL A 62 -7.95 38.32 0.21
N GLU A 63 -8.37 37.61 -0.82
CA GLU A 63 -9.74 37.67 -1.34
C GLU A 63 -10.80 37.16 -0.34
N ALA A 64 -10.40 36.38 0.66
CA ALA A 64 -11.25 35.95 1.76
C ALA A 64 -11.33 36.94 2.93
N TYR A 65 -10.57 38.04 2.91
CA TYR A 65 -10.61 39.04 3.97
C TYR A 65 -11.93 39.84 3.93
N THR A 66 -12.39 40.19 5.11
CA THR A 66 -13.64 40.95 5.31
C THR A 66 -13.40 42.35 5.85
N ASP A 67 -12.15 42.73 6.06
CA ASP A 67 -11.71 44.01 6.60
C ASP A 67 -10.71 44.71 5.68
N GLN A 68 -10.99 45.96 5.31
CA GLN A 68 -10.13 46.76 4.45
C GLN A 68 -8.72 46.98 5.03
N ALA A 69 -8.61 47.05 6.35
CA ALA A 69 -7.30 47.19 7.00
C ALA A 69 -6.39 45.97 6.73
N GLN A 70 -6.96 44.76 6.68
CA GLN A 70 -6.22 43.55 6.38
C GLN A 70 -5.72 43.55 4.93
N VAL A 71 -6.56 43.96 3.95
CA VAL A 71 -6.17 44.10 2.54
C VAL A 71 -5.07 45.13 2.37
N THR A 72 -5.18 46.27 3.05
CA THR A 72 -4.17 47.34 3.07
C THR A 72 -2.84 46.85 3.67
N ALA A 73 -2.91 46.10 4.77
CA ALA A 73 -1.73 45.52 5.43
C ALA A 73 -1.00 44.54 4.50
N ALA A 74 -1.78 43.69 3.76
CA ALA A 74 -1.21 42.76 2.79
C ALA A 74 -0.49 43.50 1.64
N ALA A 75 -1.10 44.57 1.10
CA ALA A 75 -0.48 45.40 0.09
C ALA A 75 0.85 46.01 0.60
N THR A 76 0.83 46.60 1.79
CA THR A 76 1.99 47.24 2.42
C THR A 76 3.13 46.21 2.67
N ALA A 77 2.77 45.01 3.12
CA ALA A 77 3.75 43.95 3.36
C ALA A 77 4.45 43.49 2.07
N LEU A 78 3.71 43.31 1.00
CA LEU A 78 4.28 42.97 -0.32
C LEU A 78 5.15 44.11 -0.85
N GLU A 79 4.68 45.36 -0.76
CA GLU A 79 5.50 46.53 -1.16
C GLU A 79 6.79 46.61 -0.37
N ASN A 80 6.73 46.43 0.95
CA ASN A 80 7.91 46.50 1.80
C ASN A 80 8.90 45.39 1.49
N ALA A 81 8.41 44.18 1.21
CA ALA A 81 9.26 43.08 0.78
C ALA A 81 9.99 43.40 -0.55
N VAL A 82 9.29 43.99 -1.51
CA VAL A 82 9.91 44.42 -2.80
C VAL A 82 10.85 45.59 -2.61
N LYS A 83 10.49 46.59 -1.80
CA LYS A 83 11.37 47.75 -1.47
C LYS A 83 12.61 47.34 -0.69
N GLY A 84 12.54 46.24 0.08
CA GLY A 84 13.67 45.69 0.85
C GLY A 84 14.60 44.81 0.04
N LEU A 85 14.45 44.74 -1.29
CA LEU A 85 15.35 43.97 -2.16
C LEU A 85 16.72 44.64 -2.24
N GLU A 86 17.75 43.85 -1.98
CA GLU A 86 19.15 44.24 -2.09
C GLU A 86 19.71 43.70 -3.38
N ALA A 87 20.05 44.65 -4.30
CA ALA A 87 20.64 44.26 -5.58
C ALA A 87 21.99 43.58 -5.38
N LEU A 88 22.27 42.60 -6.21
CA LEU A 88 23.61 42.00 -6.28
C LEU A 88 24.63 43.07 -6.73
N PRO A 89 25.79 43.18 -6.06
CA PRO A 89 26.81 44.15 -6.47
C PRO A 89 27.30 43.84 -7.89
N THR A 90 27.21 44.79 -8.77
CA THR A 90 27.49 44.65 -10.21
C THR A 90 28.97 44.56 -10.58
N SER A 91 29.90 44.60 -9.63
CA SER A 91 31.33 44.77 -9.92
C SER A 91 32.25 43.58 -9.63
N ASP A 92 31.85 42.60 -8.83
CA ASP A 92 32.73 41.46 -8.51
C ASP A 92 31.96 40.14 -8.69
N VAL A 93 32.22 39.41 -9.74
CA VAL A 93 31.68 38.08 -10.01
C VAL A 93 32.61 37.03 -9.42
N TYR A 94 32.10 36.18 -8.51
CA TYR A 94 32.85 35.03 -8.01
C TYR A 94 32.47 33.77 -8.77
N THR A 95 33.47 32.93 -9.02
CA THR A 95 33.26 31.60 -9.60
C THR A 95 33.24 30.56 -8.50
N TYR A 96 32.13 29.89 -8.36
CA TYR A 96 31.94 28.79 -7.42
C TYR A 96 32.09 27.46 -8.11
N THR A 97 32.80 26.54 -7.50
CA THR A 97 33.04 25.19 -8.02
C THR A 97 32.25 24.18 -7.23
N PHE A 98 31.40 23.41 -7.90
CA PHE A 98 30.64 22.31 -7.35
C PHE A 98 31.27 21.00 -7.79
N VAL A 99 31.81 20.24 -6.85
CA VAL A 99 32.51 18.96 -7.09
C VAL A 99 31.59 17.82 -6.67
N GLY A 100 31.08 17.06 -7.65
CA GLY A 100 30.20 15.93 -7.43
C GLY A 100 30.36 14.90 -8.54
N GLY A 101 29.27 14.23 -8.90
CA GLY A 101 29.26 13.28 -10.01
C GLY A 101 29.74 13.90 -11.34
N LYS A 102 29.50 15.22 -11.51
CA LYS A 102 30.15 16.07 -12.52
C LYS A 102 30.53 17.38 -11.87
N THR A 103 31.78 17.83 -12.09
CA THR A 103 32.20 19.16 -11.64
C THR A 103 31.53 20.25 -12.49
N GLN A 104 30.89 21.20 -11.84
CA GLN A 104 30.23 22.34 -12.47
C GLN A 104 30.71 23.63 -11.83
N THR A 105 30.77 24.71 -12.62
CA THR A 105 31.08 26.04 -12.15
C THR A 105 29.87 26.94 -12.35
N VAL A 106 29.57 27.76 -11.34
CA VAL A 106 28.48 28.75 -11.35
C VAL A 106 29.07 30.09 -10.96
N THR A 107 28.70 31.13 -11.66
CA THR A 107 29.07 32.48 -11.30
C THR A 107 27.95 33.15 -10.51
N ALA A 108 28.31 33.91 -9.48
CA ALA A 108 27.40 34.75 -8.73
C ALA A 108 28.10 36.05 -8.34
N ASP A 109 27.35 37.15 -8.22
CA ASP A 109 27.88 38.41 -7.78
C ASP A 109 28.35 38.35 -6.32
N LYS A 110 29.29 39.21 -5.97
CA LYS A 110 29.87 39.31 -4.63
C LYS A 110 28.77 39.47 -3.57
N GLY A 111 28.74 38.55 -2.60
CA GLY A 111 27.73 38.54 -1.55
C GLY A 111 26.45 37.78 -1.87
N ALA A 112 26.28 37.34 -3.13
CA ALA A 112 25.18 36.45 -3.48
C ALA A 112 25.55 34.99 -3.24
N ALA A 113 24.55 34.21 -2.78
CA ALA A 113 24.70 32.76 -2.74
C ALA A 113 24.63 32.20 -4.19
N PRO A 114 25.53 31.29 -4.58
CA PRO A 114 25.46 30.67 -5.89
C PRO A 114 24.21 29.80 -5.98
N ILE A 115 23.58 29.77 -7.16
CA ILE A 115 22.52 28.79 -7.44
C ILE A 115 23.21 27.45 -7.66
N ALA A 116 23.06 26.57 -6.68
CA ALA A 116 23.67 25.23 -6.79
C ALA A 116 23.07 24.45 -7.97
N PRO A 117 23.90 23.72 -8.72
CA PRO A 117 23.40 22.80 -9.73
C PRO A 117 22.60 21.66 -9.09
N ALA A 118 21.85 20.94 -9.92
CA ALA A 118 21.14 19.74 -9.43
C ALA A 118 22.14 18.73 -8.86
N ASN A 119 21.80 18.15 -7.72
CA ASN A 119 22.57 17.08 -7.12
C ASN A 119 22.55 15.82 -7.99
N THR A 120 23.49 14.93 -7.75
CA THR A 120 23.42 13.55 -8.25
C THR A 120 22.07 12.92 -7.85
N ALA A 121 21.45 12.23 -8.80
CA ALA A 121 20.17 11.56 -8.53
C ALA A 121 20.33 10.55 -7.38
N ALA A 122 19.34 10.50 -6.51
CA ALA A 122 19.33 9.52 -5.43
C ALA A 122 19.33 8.10 -6.01
N THR A 123 20.04 7.21 -5.34
CA THR A 123 20.12 5.79 -5.70
C THR A 123 19.51 4.94 -4.58
N THR A 124 18.89 3.82 -4.97
CA THR A 124 18.38 2.84 -4.01
C THR A 124 19.10 1.53 -4.24
N VAL A 125 19.58 0.92 -3.17
CA VAL A 125 20.27 -0.37 -3.18
C VAL A 125 19.51 -1.32 -2.26
N ASP A 126 19.21 -2.52 -2.77
CA ASP A 126 18.74 -3.64 -1.97
C ASP A 126 19.92 -4.23 -1.18
N ASN A 127 19.79 -4.34 0.14
CA ASN A 127 20.82 -4.90 1.01
C ASN A 127 20.72 -6.42 1.13
N ASN A 128 19.73 -7.06 0.53
CA ASN A 128 19.43 -8.50 0.56
C ASN A 128 19.19 -9.07 1.99
N ASP A 129 18.77 -8.24 2.91
CA ASP A 129 18.46 -8.58 4.31
C ASP A 129 17.09 -8.10 4.77
N GLY A 130 16.21 -7.74 3.83
CA GLY A 130 14.91 -7.14 4.11
C GLY A 130 14.97 -5.64 4.35
N THR A 131 16.13 -5.02 4.11
CA THR A 131 16.31 -3.56 4.16
C THR A 131 16.78 -3.02 2.81
N HIS A 132 16.64 -1.71 2.63
CA HIS A 132 17.21 -1.00 1.49
C HIS A 132 17.90 0.28 1.94
N THR A 133 18.93 0.68 1.22
CA THR A 133 19.64 1.93 1.47
C THR A 133 19.35 2.92 0.36
N VAL A 134 18.78 4.06 0.72
CA VAL A 134 18.60 5.21 -0.18
C VAL A 134 19.74 6.18 0.06
N THR A 135 20.54 6.43 -0.96
CA THR A 135 21.60 7.43 -0.91
C THR A 135 21.12 8.68 -1.65
N SER A 136 20.94 9.77 -0.93
CA SER A 136 20.69 11.10 -1.47
C SER A 136 21.96 11.95 -1.38
N TYR A 137 22.00 13.05 -2.11
CA TYR A 137 23.17 13.92 -2.13
C TYR A 137 22.78 15.35 -1.80
N THR A 138 23.62 16.02 -1.01
CA THR A 138 23.48 17.44 -0.69
C THR A 138 24.79 18.15 -0.91
N TRP A 139 24.72 19.44 -1.31
CA TRP A 139 25.92 20.25 -1.42
C TRP A 139 26.40 20.70 -0.03
N GLU A 140 27.65 20.43 0.28
CA GLU A 140 28.32 20.89 1.50
C GLU A 140 29.46 21.85 1.15
N LYS A 141 29.54 23.00 1.81
CA LYS A 141 30.60 23.97 1.59
C LYS A 141 31.92 23.43 2.11
N THR A 142 32.92 23.29 1.25
CA THR A 142 34.24 22.77 1.58
C THR A 142 35.34 23.81 1.50
N GLY A 143 35.06 24.98 0.94
CA GLY A 143 35.96 26.11 0.83
C GLY A 143 35.21 27.41 0.59
N GLU A 144 35.92 28.54 0.45
CA GLU A 144 35.29 29.84 0.26
C GLU A 144 34.38 29.88 -0.97
N PHE A 145 34.84 29.25 -2.07
CA PHE A 145 34.12 29.19 -3.35
C PHE A 145 33.95 27.74 -3.82
N THR A 146 34.01 26.77 -2.94
CA THR A 146 33.97 25.35 -3.30
C THR A 146 32.91 24.63 -2.49
N PHE A 147 32.12 23.82 -3.19
CA PHE A 147 31.14 22.92 -2.60
C PHE A 147 31.44 21.50 -3.09
N ALA A 148 31.19 20.51 -2.24
CA ALA A 148 31.26 19.10 -2.63
C ALA A 148 29.93 18.42 -2.34
N GLU A 149 29.56 17.44 -3.18
CA GLU A 149 28.42 16.59 -2.88
C GLU A 149 28.75 15.69 -1.69
N LYS A 150 27.88 15.71 -0.71
CA LYS A 150 27.89 14.79 0.42
C LYS A 150 26.80 13.75 0.22
N ALA A 151 27.21 12.50 0.22
CA ALA A 151 26.29 11.39 0.22
C ALA A 151 25.65 11.22 1.60
N ASN A 152 24.33 11.12 1.64
CA ASN A 152 23.55 10.85 2.83
C ASN A 152 22.83 9.52 2.60
N ALA A 153 23.33 8.47 3.23
CA ALA A 153 22.77 7.12 3.18
C ALA A 153 21.75 6.95 4.32
N ASP A 154 20.57 6.50 3.99
CA ASP A 154 19.49 6.19 4.92
C ASP A 154 19.01 4.76 4.65
N THR A 155 19.18 3.88 5.64
CA THR A 155 18.77 2.48 5.57
C THR A 155 17.44 2.30 6.25
N LYS A 156 16.50 1.69 5.55
CA LYS A 156 15.12 1.46 5.99
C LYS A 156 14.71 0.02 5.74
N ASP A 157 13.80 -0.46 6.56
CA ASP A 157 13.13 -1.73 6.34
C ASP A 157 12.33 -1.70 5.04
N CYS A 158 12.27 -2.84 4.36
CA CYS A 158 11.45 -3.00 3.18
C CYS A 158 9.97 -2.98 3.54
N THR A 159 9.18 -2.24 2.77
CA THR A 159 7.72 -2.29 2.84
C THR A 159 7.23 -3.18 1.72
N TYR A 160 6.67 -4.33 2.09
CA TYR A 160 6.16 -5.31 1.15
C TYR A 160 4.68 -5.07 0.85
N GLY A 161 4.29 -5.35 -0.38
CA GLY A 161 2.89 -5.40 -0.79
C GLY A 161 2.19 -6.68 -0.32
N GLU A 162 1.07 -7.02 -0.98
CA GLU A 162 0.39 -8.28 -0.72
C GLU A 162 1.23 -9.47 -1.17
N TYR A 163 1.19 -10.55 -0.37
CA TYR A 163 1.86 -11.79 -0.72
C TYR A 163 1.05 -12.54 -1.78
N THR A 164 1.74 -13.04 -2.80
CA THR A 164 1.16 -13.85 -3.85
C THR A 164 1.73 -15.26 -3.79
N THR A 165 0.87 -16.26 -3.93
CA THR A 165 1.29 -17.66 -3.93
C THR A 165 2.20 -17.95 -5.12
N VAL A 166 3.40 -18.43 -4.83
CA VAL A 166 4.37 -18.93 -5.83
C VAL A 166 4.18 -20.42 -6.04
N THR A 167 4.07 -21.17 -4.95
CA THR A 167 3.77 -22.60 -4.97
C THR A 167 2.62 -22.87 -4.01
N ALA A 168 1.56 -23.49 -4.49
CA ALA A 168 0.43 -23.84 -3.66
C ALA A 168 0.80 -24.94 -2.64
N SER A 169 0.23 -24.85 -1.45
CA SER A 169 0.30 -25.90 -0.44
C SER A 169 -0.52 -27.10 -0.84
N THR A 170 -0.05 -28.28 -0.46
CA THR A 170 -0.82 -29.55 -0.50
C THR A 170 -0.75 -30.20 0.87
N ILE A 171 -1.45 -31.34 1.07
CA ILE A 171 -1.29 -32.12 2.32
C ILE A 171 0.11 -32.77 2.44
N ALA A 172 0.79 -32.98 1.30
CA ALA A 172 2.12 -33.56 1.26
C ALA A 172 3.24 -32.51 1.44
N LYS A 173 3.07 -31.32 0.85
CA LYS A 173 4.10 -30.29 0.79
C LYS A 173 3.59 -28.92 1.24
N ALA A 174 4.43 -28.19 1.94
CA ALA A 174 4.26 -26.77 2.17
C ALA A 174 4.35 -26.01 0.84
N GLY A 175 3.58 -24.94 0.71
CA GLY A 175 3.68 -24.00 -0.40
C GLY A 175 4.65 -22.88 -0.06
N THR A 176 4.74 -21.92 -0.97
CA THR A 176 5.48 -20.67 -0.79
C THR A 176 4.69 -19.52 -1.35
N GLU A 177 4.82 -18.36 -0.72
CA GLU A 177 4.31 -17.10 -1.23
C GLU A 177 5.41 -16.04 -1.18
N LYS A 178 5.28 -15.02 -2.00
CA LYS A 178 6.23 -13.91 -2.03
C LYS A 178 5.55 -12.55 -2.10
N ALA A 179 6.22 -11.55 -1.56
CA ALA A 179 5.91 -10.16 -1.76
C ALA A 179 7.16 -9.40 -2.18
N THR A 180 6.97 -8.29 -2.90
CA THR A 180 8.07 -7.48 -3.40
C THR A 180 8.09 -6.12 -2.71
N CYS A 181 9.25 -5.68 -2.29
CA CYS A 181 9.44 -4.33 -1.78
C CYS A 181 9.19 -3.30 -2.88
N SER A 182 8.29 -2.35 -2.64
CA SER A 182 7.91 -1.33 -3.61
C SER A 182 9.02 -0.32 -3.93
N VAL A 183 10.07 -0.28 -3.12
CA VAL A 183 11.16 0.70 -3.23
C VAL A 183 12.39 0.13 -3.92
N CYS A 184 12.87 -1.05 -3.52
CA CYS A 184 14.11 -1.65 -4.00
C CYS A 184 13.91 -2.91 -4.87
N GLY A 185 12.69 -3.48 -4.88
CA GLY A 185 12.41 -4.71 -5.61
C GLY A 185 12.82 -5.99 -4.87
N HIS A 186 13.32 -5.91 -3.62
CA HIS A 186 13.63 -7.10 -2.81
C HIS A 186 12.41 -8.00 -2.68
N GLU A 187 12.61 -9.30 -2.87
CA GLU A 187 11.55 -10.30 -2.71
C GLU A 187 11.68 -10.98 -1.34
N ASP A 188 10.65 -10.84 -0.51
CA ASP A 188 10.49 -11.66 0.68
C ASP A 188 9.69 -12.91 0.35
N VAL A 189 10.27 -14.08 0.65
CA VAL A 189 9.65 -15.39 0.39
C VAL A 189 9.42 -16.08 1.71
N ARG A 190 8.19 -16.54 1.93
CA ARG A 190 7.83 -17.27 3.14
C ARG A 190 7.07 -18.55 2.82
N ASP A 191 7.17 -19.50 3.74
CA ASP A 191 6.47 -20.77 3.61
C ASP A 191 4.99 -20.63 3.97
N LEU A 192 4.15 -21.25 3.15
CA LEU A 192 2.74 -21.53 3.46
C LEU A 192 2.62 -22.88 4.14
N ALA A 193 1.87 -22.94 5.23
CA ALA A 193 1.60 -24.20 5.91
C ALA A 193 0.98 -25.23 4.95
N LYS A 194 1.28 -26.52 5.18
CA LYS A 194 0.59 -27.61 4.48
C LYS A 194 -0.92 -27.57 4.74
N LEU A 195 -1.68 -28.08 3.80
CA LEU A 195 -3.10 -28.38 4.05
C LEU A 195 -3.22 -29.47 5.12
N ASP A 196 -4.29 -29.42 5.90
CA ASP A 196 -4.58 -30.44 6.91
C ASP A 196 -5.17 -31.70 6.24
N GLY A 197 -4.38 -32.76 6.19
CA GLY A 197 -4.79 -34.08 5.68
C GLY A 197 -5.25 -35.07 6.76
N THR A 198 -5.31 -34.67 8.05
CA THR A 198 -5.54 -35.58 9.17
C THR A 198 -6.84 -36.37 9.02
N ALA A 199 -7.94 -35.69 8.73
CA ALA A 199 -9.25 -36.30 8.55
C ALA A 199 -9.25 -37.24 7.32
N TYR A 200 -8.63 -36.82 6.23
CA TYR A 200 -8.55 -37.64 5.02
C TYR A 200 -7.79 -38.95 5.26
N TYR A 201 -6.59 -38.87 5.86
CA TYR A 201 -5.82 -40.10 6.12
C TYR A 201 -6.50 -41.04 7.11
N ALA A 202 -7.22 -40.49 8.10
CA ALA A 202 -8.03 -41.31 9.03
C ALA A 202 -9.20 -41.99 8.30
N ALA A 203 -9.92 -41.29 7.44
CA ALA A 203 -11.01 -41.85 6.64
C ALA A 203 -10.52 -42.89 5.63
N LEU A 204 -9.39 -42.59 4.94
CA LEU A 204 -8.74 -43.52 4.02
C LEU A 204 -8.38 -44.84 4.71
N ALA A 205 -7.69 -44.76 5.86
CA ALA A 205 -7.31 -45.96 6.62
C ALA A 205 -8.51 -46.79 7.06
N LYS A 206 -9.62 -46.16 7.47
CA LYS A 206 -10.87 -46.85 7.79
C LYS A 206 -11.46 -47.53 6.57
N ALA A 207 -11.52 -46.83 5.42
CA ALA A 207 -12.07 -47.40 4.18
C ALA A 207 -11.26 -48.56 3.65
N GLU A 208 -9.91 -48.47 3.68
CA GLU A 208 -8.99 -49.53 3.25
C GLU A 208 -9.05 -50.77 4.17
N ALA A 209 -9.41 -50.58 5.47
CA ALA A 209 -9.53 -51.69 6.40
C ALA A 209 -10.84 -52.49 6.26
N VAL A 210 -11.80 -52.05 5.43
CA VAL A 210 -13.09 -52.70 5.22
C VAL A 210 -12.89 -54.03 4.48
N LYS A 211 -13.43 -55.10 5.03
CA LYS A 211 -13.41 -56.44 4.41
C LYS A 211 -14.71 -56.68 3.64
N ALA A 212 -14.59 -56.97 2.38
CA ALA A 212 -15.74 -57.22 1.48
C ALA A 212 -16.72 -58.25 1.98
N ASP A 213 -16.20 -59.34 2.62
CA ASP A 213 -16.99 -60.47 3.06
C ASP A 213 -17.93 -60.15 4.23
N ASP A 214 -17.70 -59.05 4.96
CA ASP A 214 -18.45 -58.62 6.12
C ASP A 214 -19.69 -57.79 5.76
N TYR A 215 -19.82 -57.37 4.47
CA TYR A 215 -20.85 -56.43 4.03
C TYR A 215 -21.52 -56.85 2.72
N THR A 216 -22.68 -56.25 2.41
CA THR A 216 -23.34 -56.49 1.13
C THR A 216 -22.48 -55.99 -0.05
N ALA A 217 -22.50 -56.68 -1.18
CA ALA A 217 -21.75 -56.30 -2.34
C ALA A 217 -22.07 -54.88 -2.84
N GLU A 218 -23.33 -54.45 -2.74
CA GLU A 218 -23.78 -53.11 -3.12
C GLU A 218 -23.18 -52.03 -2.21
N SER A 219 -23.21 -52.24 -0.87
CA SER A 219 -22.64 -51.24 0.05
C SER A 219 -21.11 -51.19 -0.01
N TYR A 220 -20.45 -52.34 -0.18
CA TYR A 220 -19.01 -52.43 -0.36
C TYR A 220 -18.54 -51.78 -1.69
N ALA A 221 -19.33 -51.94 -2.79
CA ALA A 221 -19.02 -51.26 -4.05
C ALA A 221 -18.97 -49.73 -3.92
N LYS A 222 -19.76 -49.12 -3.05
CA LYS A 222 -19.70 -47.68 -2.75
C LYS A 222 -18.40 -47.30 -2.08
N VAL A 223 -17.87 -48.13 -1.17
CA VAL A 223 -16.54 -47.88 -0.54
C VAL A 223 -15.44 -47.98 -1.58
N THR A 224 -15.49 -49.01 -2.48
CA THR A 224 -14.51 -49.16 -3.56
C THR A 224 -14.53 -47.94 -4.50
N ALA A 225 -15.71 -47.49 -4.91
CA ALA A 225 -15.86 -46.30 -5.75
C ALA A 225 -15.36 -45.02 -5.07
N ALA A 226 -15.61 -44.89 -3.76
CA ALA A 226 -15.08 -43.74 -2.99
C ALA A 226 -13.54 -43.77 -2.87
N LEU A 227 -12.94 -44.96 -2.67
CA LEU A 227 -11.49 -45.14 -2.65
C LEU A 227 -10.85 -44.81 -4.02
N GLU A 228 -11.47 -45.22 -5.13
CA GLU A 228 -10.99 -44.88 -6.45
C GLU A 228 -11.10 -43.40 -6.75
N ALA A 229 -12.24 -42.76 -6.45
CA ALA A 229 -12.47 -41.35 -6.68
C ALA A 229 -11.57 -40.46 -5.84
N ASN A 230 -11.23 -40.90 -4.62
CA ASN A 230 -10.43 -40.16 -3.65
C ASN A 230 -9.08 -40.88 -3.40
N ALA A 231 -8.47 -41.40 -4.46
CA ALA A 231 -7.19 -42.07 -4.35
C ALA A 231 -6.12 -41.15 -3.77
N LYS A 232 -5.25 -41.70 -2.91
CA LYS A 232 -4.21 -40.96 -2.19
C LYS A 232 -3.41 -40.01 -3.07
N ALA A 233 -2.94 -40.48 -4.22
CA ALA A 233 -2.16 -39.63 -5.15
C ALA A 233 -2.94 -38.45 -5.68
N THR A 234 -4.26 -38.61 -5.88
CA THR A 234 -5.14 -37.51 -6.34
C THR A 234 -5.34 -36.48 -5.24
N VAL A 235 -5.67 -36.91 -4.03
CA VAL A 235 -5.95 -36.00 -2.90
C VAL A 235 -4.67 -35.29 -2.40
N GLU A 236 -3.52 -35.98 -2.45
CA GLU A 236 -2.22 -35.35 -2.13
C GLU A 236 -1.80 -34.26 -3.14
N ALA A 237 -2.43 -34.19 -4.29
CA ALA A 237 -2.20 -33.13 -5.28
C ALA A 237 -3.17 -31.95 -5.14
N TYR A 238 -4.20 -32.04 -4.30
CA TYR A 238 -5.13 -30.94 -4.07
C TYR A 238 -4.43 -29.75 -3.41
N THR A 239 -4.80 -28.56 -3.86
CA THR A 239 -4.28 -27.28 -3.37
C THR A 239 -5.32 -26.47 -2.62
N ASP A 240 -6.51 -27.03 -2.43
CA ASP A 240 -7.64 -26.45 -1.70
C ASP A 240 -8.06 -27.36 -0.54
N GLN A 241 -8.11 -26.81 0.67
CA GLN A 241 -8.52 -27.52 1.87
C GLN A 241 -9.95 -28.06 1.78
N ALA A 242 -10.85 -27.36 1.08
CA ALA A 242 -12.22 -27.82 0.88
C ALA A 242 -12.29 -29.12 0.08
N GLN A 243 -11.44 -29.29 -0.92
CA GLN A 243 -11.34 -30.53 -1.70
C GLN A 243 -10.84 -31.71 -0.85
N VAL A 244 -9.83 -31.47 0.00
CA VAL A 244 -9.32 -32.47 0.95
C VAL A 244 -10.40 -32.89 1.96
N THR A 245 -11.13 -31.92 2.47
CA THR A 245 -12.24 -32.18 3.41
C THR A 245 -13.37 -32.96 2.75
N ALA A 246 -13.73 -32.60 1.52
CA ALA A 246 -14.76 -33.32 0.75
C ALA A 246 -14.35 -34.78 0.48
N ALA A 247 -13.08 -35.02 0.17
CA ALA A 247 -12.56 -36.38 -0.01
C ALA A 247 -12.65 -37.21 1.28
N ALA A 248 -12.32 -36.61 2.43
CA ALA A 248 -12.47 -37.27 3.72
C ALA A 248 -13.94 -37.64 4.00
N THR A 249 -14.84 -36.69 3.81
CA THR A 249 -16.29 -36.89 4.01
C THR A 249 -16.84 -38.00 3.09
N ALA A 250 -16.45 -37.99 1.81
CA ALA A 250 -16.90 -39.01 0.87
C ALA A 250 -16.49 -40.44 1.29
N LEU A 251 -15.27 -40.59 1.81
CA LEU A 251 -14.80 -41.86 2.35
C LEU A 251 -15.54 -42.26 3.62
N GLU A 252 -15.77 -41.32 4.55
CA GLU A 252 -16.51 -41.56 5.78
C GLU A 252 -17.97 -41.95 5.50
N ASP A 253 -18.64 -41.26 4.60
CA ASP A 253 -20.03 -41.53 4.22
C ASP A 253 -20.15 -42.93 3.57
N ALA A 254 -19.19 -43.29 2.72
CA ALA A 254 -19.18 -44.64 2.14
C ALA A 254 -19.00 -45.73 3.20
N VAL A 255 -18.11 -45.53 4.18
CA VAL A 255 -17.89 -46.47 5.30
C VAL A 255 -19.11 -46.53 6.22
N ASN A 256 -19.69 -45.36 6.54
CA ASN A 256 -20.91 -45.30 7.40
C ASN A 256 -22.14 -45.92 6.71
N GLY A 257 -22.17 -45.92 5.37
CA GLY A 257 -23.25 -46.54 4.57
C GLY A 257 -23.12 -48.03 4.40
N LEU A 258 -22.15 -48.71 5.07
CA LEU A 258 -21.96 -50.13 4.95
C LEU A 258 -23.10 -50.94 5.63
N VAL A 259 -23.61 -51.93 4.92
CA VAL A 259 -24.65 -52.85 5.39
C VAL A 259 -24.02 -54.22 5.70
N LYS A 260 -23.93 -54.56 6.96
CA LYS A 260 -23.35 -55.83 7.41
C LYS A 260 -24.09 -57.02 6.89
N VAL A 261 -23.32 -58.08 6.59
CA VAL A 261 -23.82 -59.42 6.25
C VAL A 261 -23.53 -60.38 7.41
N TYR A 262 -24.51 -61.18 7.75
CA TYR A 262 -24.40 -62.21 8.77
C TYR A 262 -24.52 -63.59 8.08
N THR A 263 -23.69 -64.51 8.54
CA THR A 263 -23.80 -65.91 8.16
C THR A 263 -24.72 -66.63 9.14
N ILE A 264 -25.82 -67.11 8.61
CA ILE A 264 -26.80 -67.90 9.41
C ILE A 264 -26.63 -69.34 8.98
N THR A 265 -26.34 -70.19 9.95
CA THR A 265 -26.16 -71.63 9.74
C THR A 265 -27.36 -72.37 10.32
N PHE A 266 -28.00 -73.14 9.50
CA PHE A 266 -29.10 -74.02 9.92
C PHE A 266 -28.54 -75.40 10.20
N THR A 267 -28.91 -75.94 11.38
CA THR A 267 -28.49 -77.29 11.78
C THR A 267 -29.70 -78.15 12.05
N ASN A 268 -29.62 -79.46 11.81
CA ASN A 268 -30.63 -80.40 12.20
C ASN A 268 -30.54 -80.74 13.70
N ALA A 269 -31.44 -81.54 14.25
CA ALA A 269 -31.46 -81.93 15.64
C ALA A 269 -30.18 -82.66 16.11
N ALA A 270 -29.43 -83.23 15.19
CA ALA A 270 -28.16 -83.94 15.49
C ALA A 270 -26.93 -82.94 15.38
N GLY A 271 -27.15 -81.62 15.17
CA GLY A 271 -26.07 -80.60 15.07
C GLY A 271 -25.42 -80.58 13.75
N THR A 272 -25.88 -81.28 12.72
CA THR A 272 -25.33 -81.30 11.38
C THR A 272 -25.79 -80.05 10.60
N VAL A 273 -24.90 -79.31 9.99
CA VAL A 273 -25.21 -78.14 9.12
C VAL A 273 -26.01 -78.63 7.90
N VAL A 274 -27.22 -78.13 7.71
CA VAL A 274 -28.11 -78.46 6.59
C VAL A 274 -28.17 -77.33 5.55
N ASP A 275 -27.93 -76.10 5.99
CA ASP A 275 -27.86 -74.93 5.10
C ASP A 275 -27.07 -73.81 5.73
N THR A 276 -26.52 -72.92 4.90
CA THR A 276 -25.83 -71.70 5.32
C THR A 276 -26.20 -70.55 4.39
N GLN A 277 -26.82 -69.52 4.95
CA GLN A 277 -27.23 -68.32 4.21
C GLN A 277 -26.46 -67.11 4.66
N LYS A 278 -25.98 -66.26 3.73
CA LYS A 278 -25.46 -64.94 4.02
C LYS A 278 -26.55 -63.89 3.78
N LEU A 279 -26.94 -63.20 4.81
CA LEU A 279 -28.06 -62.26 4.79
C LEU A 279 -27.64 -60.89 5.31
N ALA A 280 -28.14 -59.83 4.65
CA ALA A 280 -27.96 -58.48 5.12
C ALA A 280 -28.65 -58.29 6.51
N ALA A 281 -28.17 -57.35 7.32
CA ALA A 281 -28.79 -56.99 8.56
C ALA A 281 -30.28 -56.67 8.35
N GLY A 282 -31.15 -57.34 9.13
CA GLY A 282 -32.62 -57.19 9.06
C GLY A 282 -33.32 -58.00 7.98
N ALA A 283 -32.60 -58.80 7.14
CA ALA A 283 -33.22 -59.72 6.19
C ALA A 283 -33.70 -61.00 6.90
N THR A 284 -34.80 -61.55 6.42
CA THR A 284 -35.38 -62.81 6.94
C THR A 284 -34.79 -64.01 6.23
N PRO A 285 -34.29 -65.04 6.94
CA PRO A 285 -33.85 -66.30 6.31
C PRO A 285 -35.00 -67.01 5.63
N VAL A 286 -34.71 -67.66 4.51
CA VAL A 286 -35.67 -68.45 3.72
C VAL A 286 -35.30 -69.94 3.71
#